data_364dbdfb93192decb5eb5639fbcbc6e4
#
_entry.id   364dbdfb93192decb5eb5639fbcbc6e4
#
_cell.length_a   1.000
_cell.length_b   1.000
_cell.length_c   1.000
_cell.angle_alpha   90.00
_cell.angle_beta   90.00
_cell.angle_gamma   90.00
#
_symmetry.space_group_name_H-M   'P 1'
#
loop_
_entity.id
_entity.type
_entity.pdbx_description
1 polymer ?
#
loop_
_entity_poly.entity_id
_entity_poly.type
_entity_poly.pdbx_seq_one_letter_code
_entity_poly.pdbx_strand_id
1 'polypeptide(L)'
;MAQIPYLDVQNLTKSFGSQVLFNNISFSVSEGQKVGLVAKNGTGKSTLLSILTNNEGKDSGSIIYKNDLKIGYLEQSPIFNHDESVLEACFNHENSEELIIKYKQILTQLKIKNFDQPMGQLSGGQQKRVALANVLITEPNFIIMDEPTNHLDLEMIEWLEGYLNRGNKTLLMVTHDRFFLDRVCNTILELDDQQIYTYRGNYSYYLEKRQERIDNARSEIARANNLYRTELEWMRRMPQARGHKAKYREDAFEDLQAKAKQRIEERQIRLKAGNVYIGSKIFECQYVSKAWNENEVILKDFYYNFARFEKMGIVGNNGTGKSTFIKMLLGEVKPDSGKFDIGETVRFGYFSQQGMQFDDQQKVIDIITDVADDIDLGKGRHMTASQFLQYFMFTPEQQYNFVYKLSGGEKRKPYLCKVLMTNPNFLVLDEPTNDLDIQTLQIFEEYLQDFPGCVIVVSHDRYFMDKVVDHLLVFKGKGVIKDFPGNYTQYREWEGLKAKEDDKAQAKSKEKTDYHNVTKRKMTFKENMEFKRLSEEIENLENEQKSLEEELCSGELSVDELTEKSKRLPIIKDELDEKGMRWLELSELS
;
A
#
# COMPACT_ATOMS: atom_id res chain seq x y z
N MET A 1 -29.07 -4.17 17.89
CA MET A 1 -29.98 -4.45 16.76
C MET A 1 -29.20 -5.26 15.75
N ALA A 2 -29.77 -6.38 15.24
CA ALA A 2 -29.13 -7.14 14.15
C ALA A 2 -29.09 -6.23 12.91
N GLN A 3 -27.89 -5.91 12.41
CA GLN A 3 -27.75 -5.17 11.15
C GLN A 3 -28.26 -6.03 10.00
N ILE A 4 -29.18 -5.50 9.21
CA ILE A 4 -29.67 -6.19 8.01
C ILE A 4 -28.53 -6.21 6.99
N PRO A 5 -28.09 -7.38 6.52
CA PRO A 5 -26.99 -7.44 5.56
C PRO A 5 -27.41 -6.85 4.21
N TYR A 6 -26.51 -6.10 3.56
CA TYR A 6 -26.66 -5.65 2.18
C TYR A 6 -26.42 -6.80 1.20
N LEU A 7 -25.51 -7.69 1.56
CA LEU A 7 -25.15 -8.89 0.82
C LEU A 7 -25.07 -10.06 1.81
N ASP A 8 -25.75 -11.17 1.48
CA ASP A 8 -25.63 -12.44 2.19
C ASP A 8 -25.34 -13.56 1.18
N VAL A 9 -24.20 -14.21 1.35
CA VAL A 9 -23.72 -15.31 0.52
C VAL A 9 -23.79 -16.59 1.35
N GLN A 10 -24.46 -17.60 0.84
CA GLN A 10 -24.67 -18.86 1.53
C GLN A 10 -24.25 -20.04 0.66
N ASN A 11 -23.35 -20.87 1.20
CA ASN A 11 -22.89 -22.14 0.62
C ASN A 11 -22.47 -22.04 -0.85
N LEU A 12 -21.79 -20.94 -1.22
CA LEU A 12 -21.37 -20.65 -2.58
C LEU A 12 -20.21 -21.56 -2.97
N THR A 13 -20.34 -22.23 -4.13
CA THR A 13 -19.28 -23.07 -4.71
C THR A 13 -19.08 -22.70 -6.16
N LYS A 14 -17.80 -22.69 -6.57
CA LYS A 14 -17.37 -22.46 -7.95
C LYS A 14 -16.13 -23.28 -8.29
N SER A 15 -16.17 -23.91 -9.47
CA SER A 15 -15.06 -24.66 -10.04
C SER A 15 -14.87 -24.35 -11.52
N PHE A 16 -13.68 -24.53 -12.02
CA PHE A 16 -13.36 -24.53 -13.45
C PHE A 16 -12.72 -25.87 -13.83
N GLY A 17 -13.50 -26.72 -14.49
CA GLY A 17 -13.07 -28.07 -14.80
C GLY A 17 -12.73 -28.87 -13.54
N SER A 18 -11.48 -29.31 -13.39
CA SER A 18 -11.01 -30.04 -12.21
C SER A 18 -10.56 -29.14 -11.04
N GLN A 19 -10.41 -27.85 -11.27
CA GLN A 19 -9.93 -26.92 -10.25
C GLN A 19 -11.10 -26.31 -9.49
N VAL A 20 -11.21 -26.63 -8.20
CA VAL A 20 -12.16 -25.99 -7.29
C VAL A 20 -11.55 -24.70 -6.78
N LEU A 21 -12.20 -23.55 -7.02
CA LEU A 21 -11.75 -22.24 -6.55
C LEU A 21 -12.16 -22.03 -5.09
N PHE A 22 -13.44 -22.26 -4.81
CA PHE A 22 -13.97 -22.21 -3.45
C PHE A 22 -15.14 -23.16 -3.31
N ASN A 23 -15.29 -23.72 -2.12
CA ASN A 23 -16.30 -24.75 -1.84
C ASN A 23 -17.09 -24.39 -0.58
N ASN A 24 -18.38 -24.23 -0.75
CA ASN A 24 -19.33 -24.02 0.34
C ASN A 24 -19.03 -22.81 1.22
N ILE A 25 -18.58 -21.69 0.61
CA ILE A 25 -18.25 -20.47 1.33
C ILE A 25 -19.52 -19.69 1.71
N SER A 26 -19.51 -19.08 2.91
CA SER A 26 -20.62 -18.27 3.41
C SER A 26 -20.07 -17.05 4.13
N PHE A 27 -20.59 -15.86 3.80
CA PHE A 27 -20.23 -14.59 4.44
C PHE A 27 -21.33 -13.55 4.18
N SER A 28 -21.34 -12.50 4.99
CA SER A 28 -22.28 -11.40 4.82
C SER A 28 -21.58 -10.05 4.93
N VAL A 29 -22.12 -9.05 4.23
CA VAL A 29 -21.67 -7.65 4.29
C VAL A 29 -22.84 -6.80 4.75
N SER A 30 -22.70 -6.14 5.90
CA SER A 30 -23.72 -5.26 6.48
C SER A 30 -23.51 -3.80 6.07
N GLU A 31 -24.53 -3.00 6.25
CA GLU A 31 -24.48 -1.56 6.00
C GLU A 31 -23.33 -0.89 6.77
N GLY A 32 -22.56 -0.05 6.09
CA GLY A 32 -21.41 0.68 6.65
C GLY A 32 -20.15 -0.18 6.86
N GLN A 33 -20.20 -1.48 6.56
CA GLN A 33 -19.00 -2.31 6.58
C GLN A 33 -18.13 -2.02 5.36
N LYS A 34 -16.81 -1.93 5.61
CA LYS A 34 -15.77 -1.80 4.60
C LYS A 34 -14.92 -3.07 4.64
N VAL A 35 -15.19 -3.94 3.68
CA VAL A 35 -14.66 -5.31 3.65
C VAL A 35 -13.53 -5.39 2.63
N GLY A 36 -12.34 -5.81 3.07
CA GLY A 36 -11.23 -6.17 2.19
C GLY A 36 -11.16 -7.69 1.97
N LEU A 37 -11.14 -8.14 0.72
CA LEU A 37 -10.96 -9.55 0.37
C LEU A 37 -9.49 -9.81 0.04
N VAL A 38 -8.86 -10.65 0.82
CA VAL A 38 -7.45 -11.03 0.70
C VAL A 38 -7.34 -12.51 0.32
N ALA A 39 -6.53 -12.83 -0.67
CA ALA A 39 -6.26 -14.22 -1.07
C ALA A 39 -5.03 -14.30 -1.97
N LYS A 40 -4.48 -15.50 -2.16
CA LYS A 40 -3.43 -15.78 -3.15
C LYS A 40 -3.92 -15.51 -4.57
N ASN A 41 -3.00 -15.29 -5.51
CA ASN A 41 -3.39 -15.21 -6.92
C ASN A 41 -3.88 -16.58 -7.42
N GLY A 42 -4.83 -16.58 -8.34
CA GLY A 42 -5.43 -17.81 -8.87
C GLY A 42 -6.45 -18.50 -7.96
N THR A 43 -6.77 -17.97 -6.77
CA THR A 43 -7.79 -18.57 -5.87
C THR A 43 -9.22 -18.15 -6.19
N GLY A 44 -9.43 -17.31 -7.21
CA GLY A 44 -10.78 -16.92 -7.66
C GLY A 44 -11.33 -15.62 -7.06
N LYS A 45 -10.48 -14.66 -6.61
CA LYS A 45 -10.94 -13.35 -6.11
C LYS A 45 -11.83 -12.61 -7.11
N SER A 46 -11.32 -12.36 -8.32
CA SER A 46 -12.06 -11.66 -9.38
C SER A 46 -13.28 -12.46 -9.85
N THR A 47 -13.17 -13.79 -9.88
CA THR A 47 -14.30 -14.68 -10.17
C THR A 47 -15.40 -14.54 -9.11
N LEU A 48 -15.03 -14.46 -7.82
CA LEU A 48 -16.01 -14.23 -6.75
C LEU A 48 -16.71 -12.87 -6.95
N LEU A 49 -15.96 -11.80 -7.24
CA LEU A 49 -16.57 -10.49 -7.51
C LEU A 49 -17.46 -10.51 -8.76
N SER A 50 -17.05 -11.19 -9.83
CA SER A 50 -17.86 -11.37 -11.05
C SER A 50 -19.15 -12.16 -10.80
N ILE A 51 -19.11 -13.18 -9.95
CA ILE A 51 -20.32 -13.91 -9.52
C ILE A 51 -21.23 -13.02 -8.67
N LEU A 52 -20.68 -12.22 -7.77
CA LEU A 52 -21.44 -11.26 -6.96
C LEU A 52 -22.09 -10.17 -7.81
N THR A 53 -21.50 -9.77 -8.91
CA THR A 53 -22.06 -8.77 -9.84
C THR A 53 -22.91 -9.39 -10.95
N ASN A 54 -23.15 -10.69 -10.89
CA ASN A 54 -23.95 -11.46 -11.86
C ASN A 54 -23.36 -11.50 -13.28
N ASN A 55 -22.05 -11.20 -13.40
CA ASN A 55 -21.31 -11.29 -14.67
C ASN A 55 -20.86 -12.73 -14.95
N GLU A 56 -20.85 -13.60 -13.94
CA GLU A 56 -20.47 -15.00 -14.06
C GLU A 56 -21.43 -15.92 -13.27
N GLY A 57 -21.63 -17.15 -13.77
CA GLY A 57 -22.48 -18.15 -13.13
C GLY A 57 -21.78 -18.86 -11.97
N LYS A 58 -22.54 -19.24 -10.96
CA LYS A 58 -22.12 -20.08 -9.82
C LYS A 58 -22.53 -21.55 -10.05
N ASP A 59 -21.79 -22.47 -9.42
CA ASP A 59 -22.14 -23.90 -9.50
C ASP A 59 -23.24 -24.25 -8.51
N SER A 60 -23.14 -23.73 -7.26
CA SER A 60 -24.17 -23.93 -6.23
C SER A 60 -24.17 -22.78 -5.21
N GLY A 61 -25.15 -22.76 -4.32
CA GLY A 61 -25.31 -21.76 -3.28
C GLY A 61 -26.29 -20.64 -3.63
N SER A 62 -26.48 -19.68 -2.73
CA SER A 62 -27.38 -18.54 -2.92
C SER A 62 -26.66 -17.22 -2.60
N ILE A 63 -27.05 -16.19 -3.32
CA ILE A 63 -26.62 -14.81 -3.10
C ILE A 63 -27.88 -13.98 -2.96
N ILE A 64 -27.99 -13.29 -1.84
CA ILE A 64 -29.18 -12.52 -1.47
C ILE A 64 -28.72 -11.07 -1.27
N TYR A 65 -29.34 -10.14 -2.00
CA TYR A 65 -29.14 -8.71 -1.84
C TYR A 65 -30.34 -8.08 -1.14
N LYS A 66 -30.09 -7.03 -0.39
CA LYS A 66 -31.15 -6.17 0.14
C LYS A 66 -31.89 -5.52 -1.05
N ASN A 67 -33.23 -5.46 -0.96
CA ASN A 67 -34.04 -4.78 -1.99
C ASN A 67 -33.61 -3.32 -2.14
N ASP A 68 -33.74 -2.76 -3.36
CA ASP A 68 -33.44 -1.38 -3.72
C ASP A 68 -31.99 -0.96 -3.51
N LEU A 69 -31.05 -1.92 -3.52
CA LEU A 69 -29.62 -1.64 -3.36
C LEU A 69 -29.01 -1.19 -4.71
N LYS A 70 -28.46 0.03 -4.73
CA LYS A 70 -27.63 0.50 -5.86
C LYS A 70 -26.21 -0.03 -5.67
N ILE A 71 -25.79 -0.90 -6.59
CA ILE A 71 -24.44 -1.50 -6.58
C ILE A 71 -23.58 -0.80 -7.64
N GLY A 72 -22.42 -0.32 -7.25
CA GLY A 72 -21.39 0.15 -8.16
C GLY A 72 -20.26 -0.87 -8.24
N TYR A 73 -19.87 -1.28 -9.44
CA TYR A 73 -18.79 -2.25 -9.65
C TYR A 73 -17.66 -1.66 -10.48
N LEU A 74 -16.44 -1.71 -9.93
CA LEU A 74 -15.21 -1.40 -10.64
C LEU A 74 -14.49 -2.71 -11.00
N GLU A 75 -14.43 -3.01 -12.27
CA GLU A 75 -13.71 -4.17 -12.81
C GLU A 75 -12.20 -3.95 -12.82
N GLN A 76 -11.43 -5.03 -12.76
CA GLN A 76 -9.98 -5.00 -12.85
C GLN A 76 -9.52 -4.39 -14.20
N SER A 77 -10.18 -4.79 -15.30
CA SER A 77 -9.87 -4.33 -16.67
C SER A 77 -11.16 -3.85 -17.36
N PRO A 78 -11.57 -2.59 -17.16
CA PRO A 78 -12.79 -2.07 -17.76
C PRO A 78 -12.65 -1.98 -19.28
N ILE A 79 -13.71 -2.35 -19.99
CA ILE A 79 -13.77 -2.30 -21.45
C ILE A 79 -14.62 -1.11 -21.86
N PHE A 80 -14.07 -0.26 -22.74
CA PHE A 80 -14.75 0.89 -23.30
C PHE A 80 -14.76 0.82 -24.82
N ASN A 81 -15.72 1.50 -25.43
CA ASN A 81 -15.69 1.71 -26.86
C ASN A 81 -14.60 2.72 -27.21
N HIS A 82 -13.72 2.37 -28.15
CA HIS A 82 -12.54 3.17 -28.50
C HIS A 82 -12.89 4.54 -29.11
N ASP A 83 -14.03 4.64 -29.77
CA ASP A 83 -14.46 5.84 -30.52
C ASP A 83 -15.20 6.85 -29.63
N GLU A 84 -15.68 6.45 -28.45
CA GLU A 84 -16.39 7.34 -27.53
C GLU A 84 -15.43 8.30 -26.85
N SER A 85 -15.86 9.54 -26.65
CA SER A 85 -15.12 10.50 -25.81
C SER A 85 -15.19 10.12 -24.32
N VAL A 86 -14.28 10.66 -23.52
CA VAL A 86 -14.26 10.44 -22.06
C VAL A 86 -15.61 10.81 -21.44
N LEU A 87 -16.23 11.92 -21.87
CA LEU A 87 -17.54 12.34 -21.38
C LEU A 87 -18.63 11.38 -21.81
N GLU A 88 -18.68 10.97 -23.07
CA GLU A 88 -19.68 10.02 -23.57
C GLU A 88 -19.58 8.68 -22.86
N ALA A 89 -18.37 8.17 -22.63
CA ALA A 89 -18.13 6.95 -21.86
C ALA A 89 -18.58 7.05 -20.38
N CYS A 90 -18.74 8.27 -19.86
CA CYS A 90 -19.29 8.53 -18.53
C CYS A 90 -20.82 8.66 -18.53
N PHE A 91 -21.45 9.01 -19.64
CA PHE A 91 -22.89 9.24 -19.71
C PHE A 91 -23.65 8.02 -20.21
N ASN A 92 -24.16 7.19 -19.31
CA ASN A 92 -25.21 6.22 -19.63
C ASN A 92 -26.58 6.94 -19.73
N HIS A 93 -26.77 7.73 -20.80
CA HIS A 93 -28.07 8.29 -21.23
C HIS A 93 -28.82 9.30 -20.34
N GLU A 94 -28.27 9.77 -19.22
CA GLU A 94 -28.89 10.83 -18.42
C GLU A 94 -28.08 12.13 -18.51
N ASN A 95 -28.54 13.07 -19.35
CA ASN A 95 -27.89 14.37 -19.58
C ASN A 95 -28.44 15.45 -18.65
N SER A 96 -28.17 15.40 -17.34
CA SER A 96 -28.41 16.56 -16.48
C SER A 96 -27.13 17.41 -16.34
N GLU A 97 -27.26 18.73 -16.45
CA GLU A 97 -26.10 19.65 -16.33
C GLU A 97 -25.37 19.47 -14.97
N GLU A 98 -26.11 19.17 -13.90
CA GLU A 98 -25.56 18.91 -12.58
C GLU A 98 -24.64 17.68 -12.56
N LEU A 99 -25.03 16.60 -13.25
CA LEU A 99 -24.21 15.40 -13.37
C LEU A 99 -22.92 15.67 -14.16
N ILE A 100 -23.00 16.47 -15.22
CA ILE A 100 -21.82 16.86 -16.03
C ILE A 100 -20.80 17.60 -15.17
N ILE A 101 -21.24 18.50 -14.31
CA ILE A 101 -20.36 19.25 -13.39
C ILE A 101 -19.69 18.29 -12.41
N LYS A 102 -20.45 17.37 -11.79
CA LYS A 102 -19.89 16.34 -10.88
C LYS A 102 -18.87 15.45 -11.60
N TYR A 103 -19.15 15.02 -12.83
CA TYR A 103 -18.21 14.25 -13.64
C TYR A 103 -16.91 15.00 -13.86
N LYS A 104 -16.99 16.23 -14.35
CA LYS A 104 -15.80 17.06 -14.57
C LYS A 104 -14.99 17.28 -13.28
N GLN A 105 -15.65 17.43 -12.14
CA GLN A 105 -14.98 17.57 -10.86
C GLN A 105 -14.21 16.29 -10.48
N ILE A 106 -14.85 15.12 -10.53
CA ILE A 106 -14.20 13.85 -10.17
C ILE A 106 -13.11 13.49 -11.19
N LEU A 107 -13.35 13.66 -12.50
CA LEU A 107 -12.33 13.43 -13.51
C LEU A 107 -11.11 14.33 -13.34
N THR A 108 -11.33 15.60 -12.95
CA THR A 108 -10.24 16.55 -12.65
C THR A 108 -9.44 16.08 -11.44
N GLN A 109 -10.10 15.61 -10.38
CA GLN A 109 -9.44 15.02 -9.22
C GLN A 109 -8.61 13.78 -9.59
N LEU A 110 -9.12 12.99 -10.53
CA LEU A 110 -8.42 11.83 -11.08
C LEU A 110 -7.42 12.21 -12.20
N LYS A 111 -7.09 13.50 -12.32
CA LYS A 111 -6.09 14.04 -13.27
C LYS A 111 -6.39 13.73 -14.76
N ILE A 112 -7.65 13.57 -15.12
CA ILE A 112 -8.10 13.54 -16.50
C ILE A 112 -8.42 14.98 -16.91
N LYS A 113 -7.67 15.54 -17.86
CA LYS A 113 -7.78 16.97 -18.23
C LYS A 113 -8.57 17.20 -19.51
N ASN A 114 -8.45 16.29 -20.46
CA ASN A 114 -9.13 16.38 -21.76
C ASN A 114 -10.33 15.46 -21.75
N PHE A 115 -11.52 16.05 -21.69
CA PHE A 115 -12.79 15.31 -21.58
C PHE A 115 -13.35 14.91 -22.95
N ASP A 116 -12.90 15.55 -24.01
CA ASP A 116 -13.35 15.29 -25.38
C ASP A 116 -12.43 14.29 -26.11
N GLN A 117 -11.38 13.80 -25.43
CA GLN A 117 -10.44 12.83 -25.97
C GLN A 117 -11.12 11.45 -26.13
N PRO A 118 -10.94 10.76 -27.26
CA PRO A 118 -11.44 9.39 -27.45
C PRO A 118 -10.83 8.41 -26.45
N MET A 119 -11.65 7.47 -25.96
CA MET A 119 -11.20 6.45 -25.00
C MET A 119 -10.06 5.58 -25.53
N GLY A 120 -10.01 5.33 -26.83
CA GLY A 120 -8.94 4.56 -27.47
C GLY A 120 -7.55 5.23 -27.42
N GLN A 121 -7.48 6.54 -27.17
CA GLN A 121 -6.21 7.28 -27.03
C GLN A 121 -5.72 7.33 -25.59
N LEU A 122 -6.52 6.88 -24.63
CA LEU A 122 -6.15 6.82 -23.23
C LEU A 122 -5.30 5.59 -22.93
N SER A 123 -4.31 5.76 -22.05
CA SER A 123 -3.60 4.62 -21.48
C SER A 123 -4.54 3.76 -20.63
N GLY A 124 -4.24 2.46 -20.43
CA GLY A 124 -5.05 1.58 -19.61
C GLY A 124 -5.27 2.11 -18.18
N GLY A 125 -4.26 2.76 -17.60
CA GLY A 125 -4.40 3.43 -16.31
C GLY A 125 -5.33 4.65 -16.34
N GLN A 126 -5.40 5.38 -17.45
CA GLN A 126 -6.36 6.47 -17.62
C GLN A 126 -7.79 5.94 -17.80
N GLN A 127 -7.96 4.88 -18.58
CA GLN A 127 -9.26 4.21 -18.75
C GLN A 127 -9.79 3.70 -17.40
N LYS A 128 -8.92 3.11 -16.55
CA LYS A 128 -9.31 2.67 -15.21
C LYS A 128 -9.76 3.83 -14.31
N ARG A 129 -9.11 5.00 -14.43
CA ARG A 129 -9.53 6.22 -13.70
C ARG A 129 -10.91 6.72 -14.16
N VAL A 130 -11.20 6.65 -15.45
CA VAL A 130 -12.55 6.96 -15.98
C VAL A 130 -13.58 5.97 -15.45
N ALA A 131 -13.29 4.66 -15.43
CA ALA A 131 -14.17 3.65 -14.84
C ALA A 131 -14.43 3.91 -13.36
N LEU A 132 -13.38 4.26 -12.60
CA LEU A 132 -13.52 4.64 -11.19
C LEU A 132 -14.44 5.86 -11.04
N ALA A 133 -14.28 6.90 -11.87
CA ALA A 133 -15.16 8.05 -11.88
C ALA A 133 -16.63 7.64 -12.10
N ASN A 134 -16.89 6.76 -13.07
CA ASN A 134 -18.24 6.27 -13.37
C ASN A 134 -18.90 5.59 -12.16
N VAL A 135 -18.13 4.76 -11.43
CA VAL A 135 -18.63 4.10 -10.23
C VAL A 135 -18.93 5.11 -9.11
N LEU A 136 -18.04 6.09 -8.90
CA LEU A 136 -18.18 7.03 -7.77
C LEU A 136 -19.30 8.04 -7.96
N ILE A 137 -19.58 8.44 -9.20
CA ILE A 137 -20.59 9.46 -9.53
C ILE A 137 -22.01 8.95 -9.33
N THR A 138 -22.24 7.66 -9.57
CA THR A 138 -23.56 7.05 -9.35
C THR A 138 -23.97 7.03 -7.88
N GLU A 139 -23.06 7.40 -6.97
CA GLU A 139 -23.25 7.42 -5.51
C GLU A 139 -23.92 6.11 -5.01
N PRO A 140 -23.32 4.94 -5.30
CA PRO A 140 -23.93 3.67 -4.95
C PRO A 140 -23.97 3.45 -3.43
N ASN A 141 -24.97 2.71 -2.97
CA ASN A 141 -25.08 2.30 -1.56
C ASN A 141 -24.03 1.24 -1.21
N PHE A 142 -23.74 0.35 -2.17
CA PHE A 142 -22.75 -0.71 -2.04
C PHE A 142 -21.75 -0.65 -3.19
N ILE A 143 -20.48 -0.56 -2.86
CA ILE A 143 -19.39 -0.45 -3.81
C ILE A 143 -18.60 -1.76 -3.82
N ILE A 144 -18.42 -2.33 -5.00
CA ILE A 144 -17.55 -3.48 -5.22
C ILE A 144 -16.38 -3.01 -6.09
N MET A 145 -15.13 -3.26 -5.68
CA MET A 145 -13.94 -2.82 -6.41
C MET A 145 -12.92 -3.94 -6.55
N ASP A 146 -12.41 -4.14 -7.77
CA ASP A 146 -11.30 -5.04 -8.05
C ASP A 146 -10.03 -4.25 -8.36
N GLU A 147 -9.06 -4.29 -7.45
CA GLU A 147 -7.77 -3.59 -7.51
C GLU A 147 -7.89 -2.08 -7.82
N PRO A 148 -8.60 -1.28 -6.99
CA PRO A 148 -8.86 0.12 -7.28
C PRO A 148 -7.61 1.00 -7.22
N THR A 149 -6.56 0.59 -6.51
CA THR A 149 -5.32 1.35 -6.32
C THR A 149 -4.32 1.19 -7.46
N ASN A 150 -4.46 0.14 -8.29
CA ASN A 150 -3.57 -0.09 -9.41
C ASN A 150 -3.63 1.06 -10.42
N HIS A 151 -2.46 1.53 -10.86
CA HIS A 151 -2.29 2.64 -11.81
C HIS A 151 -2.68 4.02 -11.28
N LEU A 152 -3.04 4.15 -10.00
CA LEU A 152 -3.23 5.44 -9.34
C LEU A 152 -1.89 5.91 -8.78
N ASP A 153 -1.64 7.22 -8.84
CA ASP A 153 -0.54 7.81 -8.09
C ASP A 153 -0.95 8.05 -6.61
N LEU A 154 0.03 8.32 -5.78
CA LEU A 154 -0.17 8.44 -4.34
C LEU A 154 -1.20 9.50 -3.93
N GLU A 155 -1.24 10.65 -4.62
CA GLU A 155 -2.22 11.70 -4.34
C GLU A 155 -3.64 11.23 -4.62
N MET A 156 -3.84 10.46 -5.71
CA MET A 156 -5.14 9.89 -6.04
C MET A 156 -5.55 8.79 -5.06
N ILE A 157 -4.60 7.97 -4.60
CA ILE A 157 -4.87 6.94 -3.58
C ILE A 157 -5.32 7.63 -2.28
N GLU A 158 -4.63 8.67 -1.82
CA GLU A 158 -5.01 9.45 -0.62
C GLU A 158 -6.37 10.12 -0.77
N TRP A 159 -6.66 10.66 -1.94
CA TRP A 159 -7.98 11.21 -2.22
C TRP A 159 -9.07 10.14 -2.17
N LEU A 160 -8.82 8.96 -2.76
CA LEU A 160 -9.76 7.83 -2.73
C LEU A 160 -9.99 7.32 -1.30
N GLU A 161 -8.92 7.18 -0.50
CA GLU A 161 -9.00 6.87 0.94
C GLU A 161 -9.94 7.86 1.65
N GLY A 162 -9.72 9.16 1.43
CA GLY A 162 -10.55 10.23 2.00
C GLY A 162 -12.01 10.16 1.54
N TYR A 163 -12.24 9.86 0.26
CA TYR A 163 -13.59 9.72 -0.30
C TYR A 163 -14.34 8.52 0.28
N LEU A 164 -13.68 7.35 0.37
CA LEU A 164 -14.30 6.13 0.90
C LEU A 164 -14.51 6.18 2.43
N ASN A 165 -13.71 6.98 3.13
CA ASN A 165 -13.86 7.16 4.57
C ASN A 165 -14.93 8.19 4.96
N ARG A 166 -15.39 9.02 4.02
CA ARG A 166 -16.47 9.97 4.27
C ARG A 166 -17.83 9.29 4.19
N GLY A 167 -18.66 9.51 5.21
CA GLY A 167 -20.03 8.95 5.27
C GLY A 167 -20.07 7.45 5.60
N ASN A 168 -21.28 6.90 5.56
CA ASN A 168 -21.55 5.49 5.89
C ASN A 168 -21.59 4.62 4.62
N LYS A 169 -20.46 4.56 3.87
CA LYS A 169 -20.36 3.77 2.64
C LYS A 169 -20.10 2.31 2.94
N THR A 170 -20.80 1.43 2.24
CA THR A 170 -20.56 -0.01 2.30
C THR A 170 -19.66 -0.41 1.14
N LEU A 171 -18.61 -1.16 1.43
CA LEU A 171 -17.56 -1.48 0.47
C LEU A 171 -17.17 -2.95 0.57
N LEU A 172 -17.03 -3.62 -0.57
CA LEU A 172 -16.30 -4.87 -0.72
C LEU A 172 -15.20 -4.66 -1.76
N MET A 173 -13.95 -4.83 -1.39
CA MET A 173 -12.85 -4.64 -2.34
C MET A 173 -11.79 -5.73 -2.29
N VAL A 174 -11.18 -5.98 -3.42
CA VAL A 174 -9.94 -6.72 -3.57
C VAL A 174 -8.83 -5.73 -3.81
N THR A 175 -7.77 -5.77 -3.03
CA THR A 175 -6.54 -5.02 -3.30
C THR A 175 -5.34 -5.66 -2.65
N HIS A 176 -4.17 -5.45 -3.24
CA HIS A 176 -2.88 -5.85 -2.69
C HIS A 176 -2.18 -4.71 -1.95
N ASP A 177 -2.76 -3.50 -1.97
CA ASP A 177 -2.28 -2.36 -1.19
C ASP A 177 -2.65 -2.52 0.28
N ARG A 178 -1.66 -2.94 1.08
CA ARG A 178 -1.81 -3.22 2.53
C ARG A 178 -2.12 -1.97 3.33
N PHE A 179 -1.55 -0.84 2.93
CA PHE A 179 -1.76 0.44 3.61
C PHE A 179 -3.19 0.95 3.38
N PHE A 180 -3.70 0.78 2.15
CA PHE A 180 -5.07 1.10 1.82
C PHE A 180 -6.06 0.21 2.57
N LEU A 181 -5.78 -1.12 2.65
CA LEU A 181 -6.58 -2.05 3.45
C LEU A 181 -6.62 -1.64 4.92
N ASP A 182 -5.48 -1.26 5.50
CA ASP A 182 -5.39 -0.89 6.92
C ASP A 182 -6.15 0.38 7.27
N ARG A 183 -6.20 1.35 6.35
CA ARG A 183 -6.87 2.64 6.55
C ARG A 183 -8.35 2.67 6.20
N VAL A 184 -8.77 1.87 5.24
CA VAL A 184 -10.13 1.91 4.72
C VAL A 184 -10.98 0.79 5.29
N CYS A 185 -10.44 -0.44 5.40
CA CYS A 185 -11.21 -1.61 5.81
C CYS A 185 -11.35 -1.73 7.33
N ASN A 186 -12.53 -2.14 7.76
CA ASN A 186 -12.83 -2.51 9.15
C ASN A 186 -13.12 -4.02 9.32
N THR A 187 -13.11 -4.75 8.22
CA THR A 187 -13.29 -6.21 8.19
C THR A 187 -12.45 -6.77 7.05
N ILE A 188 -11.72 -7.85 7.32
CA ILE A 188 -10.95 -8.59 6.30
C ILE A 188 -11.57 -9.97 6.13
N LEU A 189 -11.85 -10.35 4.89
CA LEU A 189 -12.18 -11.70 4.47
C LEU A 189 -10.94 -12.32 3.84
N GLU A 190 -10.49 -13.45 4.38
CA GLU A 190 -9.39 -14.21 3.79
C GLU A 190 -9.97 -15.45 3.09
N LEU A 191 -9.73 -15.59 1.79
CA LEU A 191 -10.00 -16.80 1.04
C LEU A 191 -8.73 -17.65 0.99
N ASP A 192 -8.68 -18.70 1.78
CA ASP A 192 -7.54 -19.60 1.93
C ASP A 192 -8.04 -21.05 2.01
N ASP A 193 -7.37 -21.96 1.30
CA ASP A 193 -7.74 -23.38 1.21
C ASP A 193 -9.23 -23.60 0.88
N GLN A 194 -9.75 -22.90 -0.16
CA GLN A 194 -11.14 -22.97 -0.63
C GLN A 194 -12.21 -22.54 0.40
N GLN A 195 -11.80 -21.95 1.53
CA GLN A 195 -12.67 -21.50 2.61
C GLN A 195 -12.51 -20.00 2.86
N ILE A 196 -13.52 -19.40 3.50
CA ILE A 196 -13.50 -18.00 3.92
C ILE A 196 -13.34 -17.88 5.43
N TYR A 197 -12.39 -17.04 5.84
CA TYR A 197 -12.16 -16.66 7.22
C TYR A 197 -12.43 -15.16 7.39
N THR A 198 -13.22 -14.80 8.40
CA THR A 198 -13.60 -13.41 8.66
C THR A 198 -12.87 -12.86 9.86
N TYR A 199 -12.18 -11.74 9.68
CA TYR A 199 -11.48 -11.00 10.73
C TYR A 199 -12.10 -9.60 10.87
N ARG A 200 -12.65 -9.30 12.05
CA ARG A 200 -13.26 -7.99 12.34
C ARG A 200 -12.19 -7.06 12.89
N GLY A 201 -11.63 -6.24 12.04
CA GLY A 201 -10.54 -5.32 12.32
C GLY A 201 -9.86 -4.86 11.04
N ASN A 202 -8.81 -4.07 11.19
CA ASN A 202 -7.98 -3.60 10.08
C ASN A 202 -7.00 -4.69 9.60
N TYR A 203 -6.16 -4.33 8.62
CA TYR A 203 -5.20 -5.28 8.05
C TYR A 203 -4.13 -5.72 9.07
N SER A 204 -3.67 -4.84 9.94
CA SER A 204 -2.70 -5.17 10.99
C SER A 204 -3.27 -6.21 11.99
N TYR A 205 -4.53 -6.04 12.40
CA TYR A 205 -5.22 -7.02 13.24
C TYR A 205 -5.39 -8.38 12.54
N TYR A 206 -5.70 -8.37 11.24
CA TYR A 206 -5.79 -9.59 10.42
C TYR A 206 -4.45 -10.35 10.44
N LEU A 207 -3.32 -9.67 10.24
CA LEU A 207 -2.00 -10.33 10.25
C LEU A 207 -1.71 -11.04 11.57
N GLU A 208 -2.00 -10.39 12.71
CA GLU A 208 -1.83 -10.97 14.04
C GLU A 208 -2.70 -12.23 14.19
N LYS A 209 -3.99 -12.13 13.90
CA LYS A 209 -4.93 -13.24 14.06
C LYS A 209 -4.70 -14.38 13.07
N ARG A 210 -4.26 -14.07 11.87
CA ARG A 210 -3.84 -15.08 10.89
C ARG A 210 -2.63 -15.87 11.42
N GLN A 211 -1.63 -15.18 11.98
CA GLN A 211 -0.46 -15.85 12.55
C GLN A 211 -0.85 -16.75 13.71
N GLU A 212 -1.70 -16.29 14.64
CA GLU A 212 -2.24 -17.12 15.71
C GLU A 212 -2.96 -18.38 15.18
N ARG A 213 -3.78 -18.22 14.11
CA ARG A 213 -4.48 -19.36 13.47
C ARG A 213 -3.49 -20.40 12.95
N ILE A 214 -2.46 -19.94 12.24
CA ILE A 214 -1.42 -20.80 11.66
C ILE A 214 -0.63 -21.53 12.77
N ASP A 215 -0.23 -20.83 13.82
CA ASP A 215 0.53 -21.42 14.92
C ASP A 215 -0.30 -22.43 15.72
N ASN A 216 -1.59 -22.16 15.92
CA ASN A 216 -2.53 -23.10 16.53
C ASN A 216 -2.66 -24.36 15.66
N ALA A 217 -2.89 -24.20 14.35
CA ALA A 217 -3.01 -25.33 13.43
C ALA A 217 -1.69 -26.15 13.37
N ARG A 218 -0.51 -25.51 13.37
CA ARG A 218 0.79 -26.20 13.49
C ARG A 218 0.90 -27.02 14.78
N SER A 219 0.47 -26.43 15.87
CA SER A 219 0.47 -27.10 17.18
C SER A 219 -0.45 -28.31 17.20
N GLU A 220 -1.63 -28.21 16.59
CA GLU A 220 -2.56 -29.33 16.44
C GLU A 220 -1.99 -30.45 15.57
N ILE A 221 -1.40 -30.11 14.43
CA ILE A 221 -0.74 -31.09 13.54
C ILE A 221 0.45 -31.76 14.26
N ALA A 222 1.25 -31.03 15.03
CA ALA A 222 2.35 -31.59 15.80
C ALA A 222 1.83 -32.58 16.87
N ARG A 223 0.75 -32.24 17.57
CA ARG A 223 0.08 -33.14 18.51
C ARG A 223 -0.48 -34.38 17.80
N ALA A 224 -1.16 -34.20 16.67
CA ALA A 224 -1.68 -35.29 15.86
C ALA A 224 -0.55 -36.22 15.37
N ASN A 225 0.59 -35.67 14.91
CA ASN A 225 1.76 -36.45 14.50
C ASN A 225 2.35 -37.27 15.66
N ASN A 226 2.46 -36.70 16.86
CA ASN A 226 2.96 -37.44 18.03
C ASN A 226 2.00 -38.58 18.40
N LEU A 227 0.71 -38.30 18.42
CA LEU A 227 -0.31 -39.31 18.71
C LEU A 227 -0.33 -40.40 17.62
N TYR A 228 -0.23 -40.00 16.34
CA TYR A 228 -0.14 -40.94 15.20
C TYR A 228 1.03 -41.91 15.32
N ARG A 229 2.21 -41.44 15.74
CA ARG A 229 3.37 -42.31 15.98
C ARG A 229 3.08 -43.37 17.04
N THR A 230 2.45 -42.96 18.16
CA THR A 230 2.07 -43.87 19.25
C THR A 230 1.02 -44.90 18.80
N GLU A 231 -0.04 -44.44 18.10
CA GLU A 231 -1.10 -45.33 17.59
C GLU A 231 -0.59 -46.24 16.46
N LEU A 232 0.38 -45.75 15.63
CA LEU A 232 1.01 -46.57 14.59
C LEU A 232 1.78 -47.74 15.19
N GLU A 233 2.50 -47.52 16.29
CA GLU A 233 3.18 -48.61 17.02
C GLU A 233 2.16 -49.63 17.57
N TRP A 234 1.04 -49.14 18.12
CA TRP A 234 -0.04 -50.02 18.56
C TRP A 234 -0.69 -50.78 17.39
N MET A 235 -0.92 -50.14 16.27
CA MET A 235 -1.47 -50.78 15.08
C MET A 235 -0.54 -51.86 14.48
N ARG A 236 0.80 -51.70 14.62
CA ARG A 236 1.78 -52.70 14.18
C ARG A 236 1.90 -53.89 15.09
N ARG A 237 1.43 -53.82 16.37
CA ARG A 237 1.41 -54.97 17.29
C ARG A 237 0.30 -55.92 16.88
N MET A 238 0.64 -57.21 16.82
CA MET A 238 -0.39 -58.26 16.55
C MET A 238 -1.31 -58.40 17.78
N PRO A 239 -2.62 -58.61 17.61
CA PRO A 239 -3.54 -58.90 18.71
C PRO A 239 -3.11 -60.18 19.41
N GLN A 240 -3.10 -60.19 20.74
CA GLN A 240 -2.84 -61.41 21.54
C GLN A 240 -4.05 -62.35 21.41
N ALA A 241 -3.79 -63.60 21.07
CA ALA A 241 -4.66 -64.76 21.00
C ALA A 241 -6.19 -64.50 21.00
N ARG A 242 -6.89 -64.68 19.85
CA ARG A 242 -8.35 -64.56 19.64
C ARG A 242 -8.97 -63.18 19.88
N GLY A 243 -8.16 -62.09 20.06
CA GLY A 243 -8.66 -60.74 20.20
C GLY A 243 -8.73 -60.03 18.84
N HIS A 244 -9.84 -59.30 18.55
CA HIS A 244 -9.96 -58.38 17.45
C HIS A 244 -9.55 -56.97 17.94
N LYS A 245 -8.92 -56.19 17.10
CA LYS A 245 -8.69 -54.76 17.38
C LYS A 245 -10.04 -54.06 17.43
N ALA A 246 -10.19 -53.10 18.34
CA ALA A 246 -11.42 -52.35 18.46
C ALA A 246 -11.64 -51.49 17.20
N LYS A 247 -12.70 -51.74 16.44
CA LYS A 247 -13.00 -51.04 15.19
C LYS A 247 -13.00 -49.51 15.34
N TYR A 248 -13.59 -49.01 16.44
CA TYR A 248 -13.56 -47.58 16.77
C TYR A 248 -12.13 -46.97 16.77
N ARG A 249 -11.15 -47.75 17.25
CA ARG A 249 -9.75 -47.26 17.31
C ARG A 249 -9.05 -47.34 15.94
N GLU A 250 -9.50 -48.26 15.08
CA GLU A 250 -9.05 -48.32 13.69
C GLU A 250 -9.60 -47.13 12.88
N ASP A 251 -10.91 -46.83 13.03
CA ASP A 251 -11.55 -45.68 12.39
C ASP A 251 -10.91 -44.37 12.88
N ALA A 252 -10.69 -44.20 14.18
CA ALA A 252 -9.99 -43.04 14.76
C ALA A 252 -8.54 -42.91 14.29
N PHE A 253 -7.85 -44.00 13.96
CA PHE A 253 -6.50 -43.99 13.42
C PHE A 253 -6.48 -43.43 11.98
N GLU A 254 -7.48 -43.76 11.15
CA GLU A 254 -7.58 -43.20 9.79
C GLU A 254 -7.77 -41.67 9.83
N ASP A 255 -8.66 -41.17 10.69
CA ASP A 255 -8.87 -39.75 10.89
C ASP A 255 -7.59 -39.05 11.40
N LEU A 256 -6.91 -39.71 12.35
CA LEU A 256 -5.65 -39.21 12.90
C LEU A 256 -4.53 -39.17 11.84
N GLN A 257 -4.48 -40.20 10.98
CA GLN A 257 -3.54 -40.27 9.86
C GLN A 257 -3.81 -39.14 8.85
N ALA A 258 -5.07 -38.88 8.54
CA ALA A 258 -5.47 -37.80 7.65
C ALA A 258 -5.02 -36.43 8.20
N LYS A 259 -5.25 -36.16 9.50
CA LYS A 259 -4.81 -34.94 10.18
C LYS A 259 -3.29 -34.84 10.26
N ALA A 260 -2.60 -35.92 10.59
CA ALA A 260 -1.13 -35.96 10.68
C ALA A 260 -0.43 -35.79 9.33
N LYS A 261 -1.09 -36.12 8.21
CA LYS A 261 -0.58 -35.91 6.85
C LYS A 261 -0.81 -34.49 6.33
N GLN A 262 -1.67 -33.69 6.99
CA GLN A 262 -1.84 -32.29 6.62
C GLN A 262 -0.53 -31.56 6.79
N ARG A 263 -0.07 -30.91 5.73
CA ARG A 263 1.12 -30.04 5.75
C ARG A 263 0.69 -28.61 5.59
N ILE A 264 0.94 -27.78 6.59
CA ILE A 264 0.85 -26.34 6.40
C ILE A 264 2.11 -25.93 5.63
N GLU A 265 1.94 -25.62 4.35
CA GLU A 265 3.02 -25.22 3.45
C GLU A 265 3.45 -23.77 3.66
N GLU A 266 3.80 -23.39 4.87
CA GLU A 266 4.60 -22.19 5.06
C GLU A 266 6.05 -22.61 5.38
N ARG A 267 6.83 -22.77 4.33
CA ARG A 267 8.28 -22.96 4.49
C ARG A 267 8.92 -21.61 4.72
N GLN A 268 9.32 -21.33 5.95
CA GLN A 268 10.32 -20.29 6.25
C GLN A 268 11.71 -20.78 5.79
N ILE A 269 11.93 -20.85 4.50
CA ILE A 269 13.28 -20.93 3.96
C ILE A 269 13.74 -19.48 3.83
N ARG A 270 14.53 -18.96 4.75
CA ARG A 270 15.19 -17.67 4.54
C ARG A 270 16.25 -17.84 3.46
N LEU A 271 16.00 -17.24 2.30
CA LEU A 271 17.03 -17.07 1.27
C LEU A 271 18.01 -16.02 1.77
N LYS A 272 19.19 -16.44 2.17
CA LYS A 272 20.32 -15.51 2.21
C LYS A 272 20.91 -15.49 0.80
N ALA A 273 20.71 -14.40 0.09
CA ALA A 273 21.33 -14.18 -1.20
C ALA A 273 22.85 -14.35 -1.07
N GLY A 274 23.48 -15.00 -2.05
CA GLY A 274 24.93 -15.23 -2.07
C GLY A 274 25.69 -13.91 -2.07
N ASN A 275 26.93 -13.93 -1.56
CA ASN A 275 27.82 -12.77 -1.64
C ASN A 275 28.19 -12.53 -3.12
N VAL A 276 27.47 -11.63 -3.77
CA VAL A 276 27.82 -11.17 -5.11
C VAL A 276 28.82 -10.03 -4.96
N TYR A 277 29.99 -10.18 -5.59
CA TYR A 277 30.99 -9.12 -5.57
C TYR A 277 30.48 -7.88 -6.29
N ILE A 278 30.56 -6.74 -5.62
CA ILE A 278 30.30 -5.43 -6.19
C ILE A 278 31.47 -4.51 -5.90
N GLY A 279 32.01 -3.84 -6.91
CA GLY A 279 33.13 -2.91 -6.78
C GLY A 279 32.77 -1.68 -5.93
N SER A 280 33.74 -0.80 -5.72
CA SER A 280 33.53 0.46 -4.99
C SER A 280 32.74 1.49 -5.82
N LYS A 281 32.91 1.48 -7.14
CA LYS A 281 32.16 2.34 -8.06
C LYS A 281 30.91 1.62 -8.52
N ILE A 282 29.75 2.20 -8.23
CA ILE A 282 28.44 1.69 -8.65
C ILE A 282 27.99 2.44 -9.90
N PHE A 283 27.45 3.62 -9.77
CA PHE A 283 27.25 4.54 -10.87
C PHE A 283 27.27 5.99 -10.40
N GLU A 284 27.65 6.88 -11.29
CA GLU A 284 27.63 8.32 -11.09
C GLU A 284 26.84 8.97 -12.21
N CYS A 285 25.84 9.76 -11.86
CA CYS A 285 25.12 10.65 -12.77
C CYS A 285 25.88 11.98 -12.83
N GLN A 286 26.50 12.30 -13.96
CA GLN A 286 27.29 13.53 -14.11
C GLN A 286 26.51 14.56 -14.92
N TYR A 287 25.82 15.49 -14.23
CA TYR A 287 25.05 16.60 -14.81
C TYR A 287 24.11 16.17 -15.94
N VAL A 288 23.34 15.12 -15.67
CA VAL A 288 22.44 14.51 -16.64
C VAL A 288 21.22 15.40 -16.84
N SER A 289 20.92 15.73 -18.10
CA SER A 289 19.70 16.43 -18.48
C SER A 289 18.96 15.66 -19.57
N LYS A 290 17.62 15.70 -19.50
CA LYS A 290 16.73 15.08 -20.47
C LYS A 290 15.41 15.84 -20.56
N ALA A 291 15.01 16.17 -21.79
CA ALA A 291 13.69 16.69 -22.09
C ALA A 291 13.14 15.95 -23.32
N TRP A 292 11.83 15.69 -23.36
CA TRP A 292 11.19 15.19 -24.57
C TRP A 292 10.74 16.34 -25.47
N ASN A 293 10.28 17.44 -24.86
CA ASN A 293 9.89 18.69 -25.51
C ASN A 293 10.26 19.87 -24.60
N GLU A 294 10.19 21.10 -25.09
CA GLU A 294 10.46 22.32 -24.28
C GLU A 294 9.62 22.39 -22.97
N ASN A 295 8.42 21.81 -22.99
CA ASN A 295 7.51 21.79 -21.83
C ASN A 295 7.62 20.53 -20.97
N GLU A 296 8.35 19.51 -21.41
CA GLU A 296 8.46 18.21 -20.72
C GLU A 296 9.90 17.92 -20.33
N VAL A 297 10.41 18.72 -19.41
CA VAL A 297 11.75 18.54 -18.83
C VAL A 297 11.66 17.44 -17.76
N ILE A 298 12.41 16.34 -17.97
CA ILE A 298 12.47 15.18 -17.08
C ILE A 298 13.57 15.36 -16.05
N LEU A 299 14.76 15.74 -16.49
CA LEU A 299 15.95 15.96 -15.67
C LEU A 299 16.61 17.26 -16.11
N LYS A 300 17.17 18.00 -15.14
CA LYS A 300 17.95 19.19 -15.40
C LYS A 300 19.21 19.16 -14.52
N ASP A 301 20.39 19.08 -15.15
CA ASP A 301 21.71 19.11 -14.52
C ASP A 301 21.80 18.20 -13.28
N PHE A 302 21.22 17.01 -13.37
CA PHE A 302 21.14 16.09 -12.24
C PHE A 302 22.51 15.45 -11.97
N TYR A 303 23.00 15.64 -10.76
CA TYR A 303 24.22 15.00 -10.26
C TYR A 303 23.87 14.08 -9.09
N TYR A 304 24.31 12.83 -9.15
CA TYR A 304 24.14 11.86 -8.07
C TYR A 304 25.23 10.80 -8.12
N ASN A 305 25.77 10.44 -6.96
CA ASN A 305 26.74 9.37 -6.81
C ASN A 305 26.12 8.26 -5.95
N PHE A 306 25.85 7.11 -6.56
CA PHE A 306 25.17 5.98 -5.92
C PHE A 306 26.14 5.22 -5.02
N ALA A 307 25.76 5.05 -3.75
CA ALA A 307 26.59 4.37 -2.77
C ALA A 307 26.49 2.85 -2.87
N ARG A 308 27.52 2.16 -2.37
CA ARG A 308 27.53 0.70 -2.30
C ARG A 308 26.50 0.19 -1.29
N PHE A 309 25.72 -0.81 -1.67
CA PHE A 309 24.63 -1.41 -0.88
C PHE A 309 23.45 -0.48 -0.60
N GLU A 310 23.39 0.64 -1.25
CA GLU A 310 22.29 1.57 -1.13
C GLU A 310 21.00 0.97 -1.69
N LYS A 311 19.90 1.18 -0.96
CA LYS A 311 18.54 0.79 -1.37
C LYS A 311 17.70 2.03 -1.52
N MET A 312 17.60 2.49 -2.76
CA MET A 312 16.98 3.76 -3.12
C MET A 312 15.55 3.54 -3.61
N GLY A 313 14.63 4.35 -3.12
CA GLY A 313 13.28 4.47 -3.64
C GLY A 313 13.13 5.68 -4.56
N ILE A 314 12.42 5.51 -5.66
CA ILE A 314 12.03 6.62 -6.54
C ILE A 314 10.52 6.83 -6.39
N VAL A 315 10.14 8.03 -5.98
CA VAL A 315 8.74 8.43 -5.77
C VAL A 315 8.40 9.68 -6.58
N GLY A 316 7.13 9.85 -6.91
CA GLY A 316 6.63 11.01 -7.66
C GLY A 316 5.37 10.67 -8.44
N ASN A 317 4.66 11.70 -8.90
CA ASN A 317 3.43 11.55 -9.66
C ASN A 317 3.67 10.83 -11.00
N ASN A 318 2.61 10.29 -11.59
CA ASN A 318 2.71 9.68 -12.91
C ASN A 318 3.11 10.73 -13.96
N GLY A 319 3.98 10.34 -14.91
CA GLY A 319 4.49 11.24 -15.95
C GLY A 319 5.64 12.16 -15.52
N THR A 320 6.17 12.06 -14.28
CA THR A 320 7.31 12.88 -13.84
C THR A 320 8.68 12.40 -14.34
N GLY A 321 8.72 11.27 -15.09
CA GLY A 321 9.95 10.79 -15.73
C GLY A 321 10.67 9.67 -14.98
N LYS A 322 10.05 9.02 -13.99
CA LYS A 322 10.64 7.90 -13.23
C LYS A 322 11.16 6.78 -14.13
N SER A 323 10.30 6.23 -14.99
CA SER A 323 10.69 5.15 -15.92
C SER A 323 11.67 5.62 -17.00
N THR A 324 11.63 6.91 -17.39
CA THR A 324 12.62 7.49 -18.30
C THR A 324 14.01 7.52 -17.66
N PHE A 325 14.11 7.88 -16.38
CA PHE A 325 15.35 7.84 -15.62
C PHE A 325 15.94 6.43 -15.57
N ILE A 326 15.10 5.41 -15.28
CA ILE A 326 15.51 4.00 -15.28
C ILE A 326 16.03 3.60 -16.67
N LYS A 327 15.31 3.93 -17.75
CA LYS A 327 15.73 3.61 -19.12
C LYS A 327 17.03 4.28 -19.52
N MET A 328 17.30 5.50 -19.01
CA MET A 328 18.60 6.16 -19.22
C MET A 328 19.72 5.45 -18.45
N LEU A 329 19.48 5.04 -17.20
CA LEU A 329 20.44 4.27 -16.40
C LEU A 329 20.79 2.94 -17.06
N LEU A 330 19.81 2.26 -17.66
CA LEU A 330 20.01 1.01 -18.38
C LEU A 330 20.60 1.20 -19.79
N GLY A 331 20.76 2.45 -20.27
CA GLY A 331 21.29 2.77 -21.58
C GLY A 331 20.32 2.61 -22.75
N GLU A 332 19.02 2.35 -22.48
CA GLU A 332 17.96 2.26 -23.50
C GLU A 332 17.63 3.63 -24.10
N VAL A 333 17.73 4.69 -23.30
CA VAL A 333 17.49 6.09 -23.71
C VAL A 333 18.76 6.91 -23.46
N LYS A 334 19.21 7.68 -24.45
CA LYS A 334 20.36 8.56 -24.29
C LYS A 334 19.94 9.89 -23.62
N PRO A 335 20.73 10.39 -22.65
CA PRO A 335 20.55 11.73 -22.13
C PRO A 335 20.85 12.78 -23.20
N ASP A 336 20.29 13.98 -23.06
CA ASP A 336 20.57 15.11 -23.97
C ASP A 336 21.90 15.78 -23.63
N SER A 337 22.25 15.82 -22.33
CA SER A 337 23.58 16.25 -21.84
C SER A 337 23.97 15.44 -20.60
N GLY A 338 25.25 15.46 -20.29
CA GLY A 338 25.82 14.67 -19.20
C GLY A 338 26.00 13.19 -19.57
N LYS A 339 26.34 12.37 -18.59
CA LYS A 339 26.55 10.94 -18.79
C LYS A 339 26.29 10.15 -17.50
N PHE A 340 25.97 8.87 -17.66
CA PHE A 340 26.02 7.88 -16.60
C PHE A 340 27.37 7.15 -16.66
N ASP A 341 28.13 7.20 -15.58
CA ASP A 341 29.41 6.52 -15.46
C ASP A 341 29.22 5.29 -14.55
N ILE A 342 29.04 4.11 -15.17
CA ILE A 342 28.66 2.86 -14.51
C ILE A 342 29.92 2.03 -14.26
N GLY A 343 30.02 1.43 -13.07
CA GLY A 343 31.13 0.55 -12.69
C GLY A 343 31.12 -0.76 -13.51
N GLU A 344 32.29 -1.21 -13.96
CA GLU A 344 32.44 -2.41 -14.79
C GLU A 344 31.93 -3.72 -14.13
N THR A 345 31.88 -3.73 -12.79
CA THR A 345 31.40 -4.89 -12.02
C THR A 345 29.89 -4.93 -11.83
N VAL A 346 29.17 -3.89 -12.26
CA VAL A 346 27.72 -3.78 -12.08
C VAL A 346 27.00 -4.70 -13.06
N ARG A 347 26.12 -5.56 -12.52
CA ARG A 347 25.24 -6.45 -13.28
C ARG A 347 23.81 -6.12 -12.92
N PHE A 348 23.11 -5.45 -13.85
CA PHE A 348 21.72 -5.07 -13.65
C PHE A 348 20.78 -6.27 -13.79
N GLY A 349 19.85 -6.40 -12.83
CA GLY A 349 18.62 -7.16 -12.98
C GLY A 349 17.46 -6.20 -13.09
N TYR A 350 16.81 -6.13 -14.25
CA TYR A 350 15.73 -5.18 -14.48
C TYR A 350 14.37 -5.88 -14.51
N PHE A 351 13.49 -5.45 -13.62
CA PHE A 351 12.08 -5.85 -13.60
C PHE A 351 11.23 -4.68 -14.10
N SER A 352 10.73 -4.77 -15.33
CA SER A 352 10.00 -3.68 -15.98
C SER A 352 8.51 -3.69 -15.66
N GLN A 353 7.90 -2.51 -15.66
CA GLN A 353 6.45 -2.34 -15.51
C GLN A 353 5.65 -3.06 -16.61
N GLN A 354 6.15 -3.08 -17.84
CA GLN A 354 5.46 -3.71 -18.97
C GLN A 354 5.46 -5.24 -18.92
N GLY A 355 6.30 -5.83 -18.04
CA GLY A 355 6.49 -7.27 -17.97
C GLY A 355 7.35 -7.81 -19.11
N MET A 356 7.32 -9.12 -19.29
CA MET A 356 8.03 -9.83 -20.33
C MET A 356 7.04 -10.67 -21.14
N GLN A 357 7.25 -10.74 -22.45
CA GLN A 357 6.54 -11.69 -23.28
C GLN A 357 7.23 -13.05 -23.16
N PHE A 358 6.45 -14.05 -22.84
CA PHE A 358 6.88 -15.44 -22.77
C PHE A 358 6.32 -16.22 -23.96
N ASP A 359 6.97 -17.31 -24.31
CA ASP A 359 6.37 -18.29 -25.21
C ASP A 359 5.24 -19.01 -24.44
N ASP A 360 4.02 -18.90 -24.93
CA ASP A 360 2.85 -19.51 -24.32
C ASP A 360 2.94 -21.04 -24.23
N GLN A 361 3.76 -21.70 -25.07
CA GLN A 361 3.97 -23.13 -25.07
C GLN A 361 5.10 -23.60 -24.12
N GLN A 362 5.81 -22.66 -23.48
CA GLN A 362 6.85 -22.96 -22.51
C GLN A 362 6.25 -23.28 -21.14
N LYS A 363 6.88 -24.18 -20.38
CA LYS A 363 6.50 -24.41 -18.98
C LYS A 363 7.12 -23.37 -18.07
N VAL A 364 6.48 -23.12 -16.92
CA VAL A 364 6.99 -22.15 -15.94
C VAL A 364 8.43 -22.48 -15.49
N ILE A 365 8.74 -23.75 -15.27
CA ILE A 365 10.08 -24.16 -14.84
C ILE A 365 11.11 -23.90 -15.93
N ASP A 366 10.76 -24.09 -17.20
CA ASP A 366 11.68 -23.91 -18.32
C ASP A 366 12.13 -22.45 -18.45
N ILE A 367 11.25 -21.48 -18.13
CA ILE A 367 11.58 -20.04 -18.09
C ILE A 367 12.80 -19.77 -17.19
N ILE A 368 12.89 -20.49 -16.09
CA ILE A 368 13.92 -20.29 -15.09
C ILE A 368 15.17 -21.09 -15.44
N THR A 369 15.01 -22.34 -15.86
CA THR A 369 16.15 -23.20 -16.27
C THR A 369 16.86 -22.71 -17.53
N ASP A 370 16.17 -21.97 -18.42
CA ASP A 370 16.82 -21.29 -19.57
C ASP A 370 17.84 -20.21 -19.12
N VAL A 371 17.74 -19.72 -17.90
CA VAL A 371 18.68 -18.74 -17.32
C VAL A 371 19.80 -19.45 -16.56
N ALA A 372 19.43 -20.33 -15.64
CA ALA A 372 20.33 -21.11 -14.84
C ALA A 372 19.61 -22.32 -14.21
N ASP A 373 20.32 -23.47 -14.13
CA ASP A 373 19.80 -24.65 -13.45
C ASP A 373 19.74 -24.47 -11.93
N ASP A 374 20.68 -23.70 -11.37
CA ASP A 374 20.77 -23.40 -9.95
C ASP A 374 21.26 -21.96 -9.70
N ILE A 375 20.99 -21.45 -8.51
CA ILE A 375 21.51 -20.18 -8.00
C ILE A 375 22.48 -20.44 -6.84
N ASP A 376 23.64 -19.80 -6.88
CA ASP A 376 24.60 -19.85 -5.77
C ASP A 376 24.17 -18.89 -4.66
N LEU A 377 23.86 -19.46 -3.50
CA LEU A 377 23.50 -18.72 -2.27
C LEU A 377 24.73 -18.38 -1.40
N GLY A 378 25.94 -18.62 -1.92
CA GLY A 378 27.18 -18.43 -1.20
C GLY A 378 27.47 -19.55 -0.18
N LYS A 379 28.75 -19.64 0.24
CA LYS A 379 29.26 -20.69 1.15
C LYS A 379 29.00 -22.12 0.65
N GLY A 380 29.01 -22.34 -0.68
CA GLY A 380 28.79 -23.66 -1.31
C GLY A 380 27.33 -24.16 -1.22
N ARG A 381 26.36 -23.29 -0.95
CA ARG A 381 24.94 -23.64 -0.98
C ARG A 381 24.35 -23.26 -2.31
N HIS A 382 23.79 -24.24 -3.00
CA HIS A 382 23.08 -24.06 -4.24
C HIS A 382 21.59 -24.35 -4.05
N MET A 383 20.76 -23.63 -4.79
CA MET A 383 19.32 -23.84 -4.83
C MET A 383 18.91 -24.06 -6.28
N THR A 384 18.25 -25.19 -6.55
CA THR A 384 17.75 -25.50 -7.89
C THR A 384 16.63 -24.56 -8.31
N ALA A 385 16.42 -24.41 -9.62
CA ALA A 385 15.30 -23.63 -10.19
C ALA A 385 13.94 -24.02 -9.60
N SER A 386 13.68 -25.33 -9.40
CA SER A 386 12.45 -25.82 -8.78
C SER A 386 12.30 -25.39 -7.32
N GLN A 387 13.38 -25.46 -6.53
CA GLN A 387 13.36 -25.00 -5.13
C GLN A 387 13.16 -23.49 -5.05
N PHE A 388 13.75 -22.74 -5.97
CA PHE A 388 13.60 -21.29 -6.05
C PHE A 388 12.15 -20.89 -6.39
N LEU A 389 11.53 -21.57 -7.36
CA LEU A 389 10.10 -21.40 -7.65
C LEU A 389 9.20 -21.75 -6.46
N GLN A 390 9.53 -22.84 -5.71
CA GLN A 390 8.81 -23.20 -4.49
C GLN A 390 8.93 -22.13 -3.41
N TYR A 391 10.08 -21.48 -3.31
CA TYR A 391 10.28 -20.35 -2.40
C TYR A 391 9.32 -19.20 -2.71
N PHE A 392 9.09 -18.89 -4.00
CA PHE A 392 8.11 -17.92 -4.47
C PHE A 392 6.70 -18.50 -4.61
N MET A 393 6.38 -19.54 -3.83
CA MET A 393 5.03 -20.11 -3.69
C MET A 393 4.46 -20.80 -4.95
N PHE A 394 5.31 -21.24 -5.87
CA PHE A 394 4.88 -22.14 -6.95
C PHE A 394 4.83 -23.58 -6.44
N THR A 395 3.65 -24.19 -6.49
CA THR A 395 3.53 -25.63 -6.20
C THR A 395 4.24 -26.46 -7.30
N PRO A 396 4.68 -27.70 -6.99
CA PRO A 396 5.29 -28.56 -8.00
C PRO A 396 4.43 -28.72 -9.27
N GLU A 397 3.12 -28.80 -9.12
CA GLU A 397 2.18 -28.88 -10.25
C GLU A 397 2.19 -27.61 -11.09
N GLN A 398 2.16 -26.42 -10.46
CA GLN A 398 2.18 -25.14 -11.14
C GLN A 398 3.49 -24.90 -11.92
N GLN A 399 4.62 -25.45 -11.44
CA GLN A 399 5.92 -25.31 -12.12
C GLN A 399 5.93 -25.99 -13.49
N TYR A 400 5.16 -27.09 -13.66
CA TYR A 400 5.06 -27.83 -14.91
C TYR A 400 3.88 -27.41 -15.79
N ASN A 401 3.08 -26.41 -15.35
CA ASN A 401 2.03 -25.84 -16.18
C ASN A 401 2.65 -24.98 -17.31
N PHE A 402 1.91 -24.92 -18.42
CA PHE A 402 2.25 -24.04 -19.54
C PHE A 402 1.91 -22.58 -19.19
N VAL A 403 2.68 -21.63 -19.74
CA VAL A 403 2.53 -20.18 -19.48
C VAL A 403 1.17 -19.64 -19.91
N TYR A 404 0.58 -20.16 -20.99
CA TYR A 404 -0.75 -19.72 -21.45
C TYR A 404 -1.87 -20.00 -20.42
N LYS A 405 -1.67 -20.92 -19.47
CA LYS A 405 -2.63 -21.21 -18.41
C LYS A 405 -2.58 -20.21 -17.25
N LEU A 406 -1.51 -19.41 -17.19
CA LEU A 406 -1.35 -18.42 -16.15
C LEU A 406 -2.14 -17.15 -16.46
N SER A 407 -2.79 -16.58 -15.46
CA SER A 407 -3.35 -15.22 -15.55
C SER A 407 -2.26 -14.18 -15.75
N GLY A 408 -2.63 -12.97 -16.18
CA GLY A 408 -1.68 -11.87 -16.37
C GLY A 408 -0.87 -11.57 -15.11
N GLY A 409 -1.52 -11.53 -13.96
CA GLY A 409 -0.85 -11.32 -12.68
C GLY A 409 0.06 -12.50 -12.27
N GLU A 410 -0.34 -13.74 -12.57
CA GLU A 410 0.51 -14.90 -12.29
C GLU A 410 1.76 -14.95 -13.17
N LYS A 411 1.73 -14.42 -14.40
CA LYS A 411 2.91 -14.29 -15.28
C LYS A 411 4.00 -13.36 -14.72
N ARG A 412 3.65 -12.46 -13.79
CA ARG A 412 4.60 -11.56 -13.10
C ARG A 412 5.57 -12.30 -12.18
N LYS A 413 5.10 -13.35 -11.50
CA LYS A 413 5.94 -14.12 -10.57
C LYS A 413 7.10 -14.84 -11.26
N PRO A 414 6.89 -15.64 -12.36
CA PRO A 414 8.00 -16.23 -13.12
C PRO A 414 8.96 -15.17 -13.67
N TYR A 415 8.44 -14.02 -14.11
CA TYR A 415 9.29 -12.93 -14.57
C TYR A 415 10.22 -12.42 -13.45
N LEU A 416 9.69 -12.20 -12.27
CA LEU A 416 10.49 -11.83 -11.10
C LEU A 416 11.54 -12.89 -10.80
N CYS A 417 11.14 -14.17 -10.74
CA CYS A 417 12.07 -15.28 -10.51
C CYS A 417 13.18 -15.34 -11.58
N LYS A 418 12.83 -15.13 -12.86
CA LYS A 418 13.80 -15.08 -13.96
C LYS A 418 14.84 -13.98 -13.76
N VAL A 419 14.40 -12.77 -13.40
CA VAL A 419 15.30 -11.63 -13.13
C VAL A 419 16.24 -11.94 -11.96
N LEU A 420 15.73 -12.53 -10.89
CA LEU A 420 16.55 -12.85 -9.71
C LEU A 420 17.53 -14.01 -9.98
N MET A 421 17.17 -14.97 -10.83
CA MET A 421 18.04 -16.09 -11.22
C MET A 421 19.27 -15.67 -12.05
N THR A 422 19.24 -14.49 -12.70
CA THR A 422 20.44 -13.94 -13.36
C THR A 422 21.55 -13.57 -12.38
N ASN A 423 21.31 -13.73 -11.09
CA ASN A 423 22.22 -13.39 -10.00
C ASN A 423 22.80 -11.96 -10.13
N PRO A 424 21.95 -10.93 -10.22
CA PRO A 424 22.38 -9.55 -10.33
C PRO A 424 23.01 -9.06 -9.03
N ASN A 425 23.87 -8.04 -9.12
CA ASN A 425 24.34 -7.31 -7.94
C ASN A 425 23.72 -5.91 -7.83
N PHE A 426 22.91 -5.52 -8.82
CA PHE A 426 22.14 -4.30 -8.84
C PHE A 426 20.76 -4.59 -9.39
N LEU A 427 19.73 -4.43 -8.54
CA LEU A 427 18.33 -4.62 -8.92
C LEU A 427 17.68 -3.29 -9.24
N VAL A 428 17.00 -3.22 -10.38
CA VAL A 428 16.15 -2.10 -10.80
C VAL A 428 14.73 -2.62 -10.94
N LEU A 429 13.83 -2.12 -10.10
CA LEU A 429 12.47 -2.62 -9.95
C LEU A 429 11.48 -1.50 -10.28
N ASP A 430 10.78 -1.61 -11.41
CA ASP A 430 9.77 -0.64 -11.85
C ASP A 430 8.37 -1.19 -11.59
N GLU A 431 7.69 -0.68 -10.54
CA GLU A 431 6.39 -1.10 -10.02
C GLU A 431 6.30 -2.63 -9.76
N PRO A 432 7.20 -3.18 -8.94
CA PRO A 432 7.23 -4.63 -8.70
C PRO A 432 6.06 -5.13 -7.88
N THR A 433 5.36 -4.25 -7.19
CA THR A 433 4.25 -4.58 -6.29
C THR A 433 2.92 -4.80 -7.02
N ASN A 434 2.81 -4.30 -8.26
CA ASN A 434 1.61 -4.49 -9.07
C ASN A 434 1.44 -5.95 -9.45
N ASP A 435 0.25 -6.48 -9.31
CA ASP A 435 -0.17 -7.83 -9.68
C ASP A 435 0.48 -8.99 -8.88
N LEU A 436 1.33 -8.70 -7.88
CA LEU A 436 1.83 -9.71 -6.94
C LEU A 436 0.90 -9.82 -5.74
N ASP A 437 0.60 -11.05 -5.31
CA ASP A 437 -0.17 -11.25 -4.09
C ASP A 437 0.63 -10.90 -2.83
N ILE A 438 -0.08 -10.59 -1.76
CA ILE A 438 0.49 -10.12 -0.50
C ILE A 438 1.53 -11.10 0.07
N GLN A 439 1.34 -12.42 -0.09
CA GLN A 439 2.29 -13.42 0.41
C GLN A 439 3.58 -13.43 -0.39
N THR A 440 3.47 -13.37 -1.73
CA THR A 440 4.65 -13.23 -2.61
C THR A 440 5.40 -11.93 -2.33
N LEU A 441 4.67 -10.82 -2.08
CA LEU A 441 5.27 -9.53 -1.71
C LEU A 441 6.06 -9.64 -0.40
N GLN A 442 5.53 -10.32 0.62
CA GLN A 442 6.24 -10.52 1.89
C GLN A 442 7.56 -11.29 1.69
N ILE A 443 7.52 -12.36 0.92
CA ILE A 443 8.72 -13.15 0.58
C ILE A 443 9.73 -12.30 -0.18
N PHE A 444 9.26 -11.48 -1.12
CA PHE A 444 10.12 -10.61 -1.92
C PHE A 444 10.75 -9.50 -1.07
N GLU A 445 10.01 -8.91 -0.13
CA GLU A 445 10.53 -7.94 0.83
C GLU A 445 11.64 -8.55 1.69
N GLU A 446 11.44 -9.76 2.24
CA GLU A 446 12.45 -10.46 3.02
C GLU A 446 13.72 -10.74 2.18
N TYR A 447 13.53 -11.16 0.92
CA TYR A 447 14.64 -11.34 -0.01
C TYR A 447 15.41 -10.05 -0.25
N LEU A 448 14.72 -8.92 -0.49
CA LEU A 448 15.35 -7.62 -0.73
C LEU A 448 16.02 -7.04 0.51
N GLN A 449 15.50 -7.30 1.72
CA GLN A 449 16.16 -6.89 2.96
C GLN A 449 17.52 -7.58 3.15
N ASP A 450 17.59 -8.89 2.84
CA ASP A 450 18.82 -9.68 2.93
C ASP A 450 19.70 -9.60 1.66
N PHE A 451 19.25 -8.89 0.61
CA PHE A 451 19.97 -8.78 -0.65
C PHE A 451 21.28 -7.98 -0.49
N PRO A 452 22.46 -8.61 -0.78
CA PRO A 452 23.77 -8.00 -0.54
C PRO A 452 24.23 -7.15 -1.72
N GLY A 453 23.34 -6.51 -2.43
CA GLY A 453 23.59 -5.65 -3.59
C GLY A 453 22.89 -4.30 -3.45
N CYS A 454 22.93 -3.53 -4.53
CA CYS A 454 22.24 -2.26 -4.64
C CYS A 454 20.83 -2.45 -5.21
N VAL A 455 19.88 -1.63 -4.80
CA VAL A 455 18.50 -1.71 -5.26
C VAL A 455 17.97 -0.32 -5.59
N ILE A 456 17.34 -0.18 -6.74
CA ILE A 456 16.46 0.94 -7.07
C ILE A 456 15.05 0.41 -7.22
N VAL A 457 14.11 1.03 -6.51
CA VAL A 457 12.68 0.68 -6.56
C VAL A 457 11.87 1.89 -6.95
N VAL A 458 11.04 1.76 -7.97
CA VAL A 458 9.91 2.65 -8.22
C VAL A 458 8.66 1.94 -7.75
N SER A 459 7.95 2.46 -6.77
CA SER A 459 6.69 1.89 -6.32
C SER A 459 5.77 2.93 -5.69
N HIS A 460 4.48 2.67 -5.79
CA HIS A 460 3.44 3.41 -5.08
C HIS A 460 2.99 2.69 -3.79
N ASP A 461 3.47 1.48 -3.52
CA ASP A 461 3.23 0.76 -2.26
C ASP A 461 4.12 1.32 -1.14
N ARG A 462 3.48 2.06 -0.23
CA ARG A 462 4.14 2.71 0.91
C ARG A 462 4.77 1.71 1.87
N TYR A 463 4.08 0.60 2.12
CA TYR A 463 4.55 -0.43 3.04
C TYR A 463 5.80 -1.14 2.52
N PHE A 464 5.81 -1.42 1.21
CA PHE A 464 6.97 -1.98 0.52
C PHE A 464 8.16 -1.03 0.58
N MET A 465 7.92 0.27 0.28
CA MET A 465 8.96 1.29 0.32
C MET A 465 9.57 1.43 1.71
N ASP A 466 8.74 1.52 2.77
CA ASP A 466 9.24 1.67 4.14
C ASP A 466 10.05 0.46 4.64
N LYS A 467 9.79 -0.73 4.11
CA LYS A 467 10.52 -1.95 4.47
C LYS A 467 11.83 -2.15 3.73
N VAL A 468 11.90 -1.71 2.47
CA VAL A 468 13.00 -2.06 1.56
C VAL A 468 13.99 -0.92 1.39
N VAL A 469 13.52 0.34 1.39
CA VAL A 469 14.37 1.49 1.05
C VAL A 469 14.70 2.33 2.28
N ASP A 470 15.90 2.88 2.28
CA ASP A 470 16.44 3.77 3.31
C ASP A 470 16.76 5.19 2.77
N HIS A 471 16.56 5.40 1.48
CA HIS A 471 16.85 6.63 0.77
C HIS A 471 15.83 6.87 -0.35
N LEU A 472 15.40 8.13 -0.57
CA LEU A 472 14.40 8.48 -1.58
C LEU A 472 14.88 9.56 -2.56
N LEU A 473 14.66 9.33 -3.85
CA LEU A 473 14.65 10.37 -4.89
C LEU A 473 13.21 10.75 -5.23
N VAL A 474 12.84 11.97 -4.90
CA VAL A 474 11.48 12.50 -5.11
C VAL A 474 11.41 13.33 -6.37
N PHE A 475 10.72 12.81 -7.38
CA PHE A 475 10.49 13.46 -8.66
C PHE A 475 9.30 14.42 -8.56
N LYS A 476 9.57 15.74 -8.46
CA LYS A 476 8.53 16.78 -8.35
C LYS A 476 8.02 17.27 -9.70
N GLY A 477 8.58 16.74 -10.81
CA GLY A 477 8.31 17.19 -12.17
C GLY A 477 9.12 18.42 -12.56
N LYS A 478 9.04 18.81 -13.86
CA LYS A 478 9.78 19.94 -14.44
C LYS A 478 11.31 19.88 -14.20
N GLY A 479 11.86 18.68 -14.17
CA GLY A 479 13.30 18.45 -13.96
C GLY A 479 13.78 18.61 -12.52
N VAL A 480 12.88 18.81 -11.55
CA VAL A 480 13.26 18.96 -10.13
C VAL A 480 13.19 17.59 -9.44
N ILE A 481 14.34 17.13 -8.97
CA ILE A 481 14.49 15.95 -8.12
C ILE A 481 14.96 16.41 -6.75
N LYS A 482 14.32 15.90 -5.72
CA LYS A 482 14.72 16.10 -4.34
C LYS A 482 15.29 14.81 -3.79
N ASP A 483 16.48 14.90 -3.24
CA ASP A 483 17.12 13.86 -2.48
C ASP A 483 16.64 13.92 -1.02
N PHE A 484 16.22 12.79 -0.45
CA PHE A 484 15.72 12.69 0.91
C PHE A 484 16.32 11.45 1.60
N PRO A 485 17.18 11.63 2.62
CA PRO A 485 17.72 10.53 3.41
C PRO A 485 16.66 10.05 4.41
N GLY A 486 16.04 8.93 4.11
CA GLY A 486 15.00 8.31 4.95
C GLY A 486 13.99 7.53 4.13
N ASN A 487 13.06 6.88 4.84
CA ASN A 487 12.00 6.09 4.24
C ASN A 487 10.80 6.96 3.79
N TYR A 488 9.80 6.32 3.18
CA TYR A 488 8.65 7.02 2.61
C TYR A 488 7.77 7.70 3.69
N THR A 489 7.53 7.05 4.82
CA THR A 489 6.74 7.62 5.92
C THR A 489 7.39 8.87 6.49
N GLN A 490 8.70 8.85 6.72
CA GLN A 490 9.47 10.03 7.18
C GLN A 490 9.41 11.19 6.18
N TYR A 491 9.50 10.88 4.88
CA TYR A 491 9.35 11.90 3.83
C TYR A 491 7.97 12.57 3.87
N ARG A 492 6.90 11.80 4.02
CA ARG A 492 5.52 12.34 4.08
C ARG A 492 5.27 13.18 5.32
N GLU A 493 5.78 12.77 6.47
CA GLU A 493 5.72 13.56 7.71
C GLU A 493 6.42 14.90 7.53
N TRP A 494 7.62 14.87 6.98
CA TRP A 494 8.39 16.08 6.69
C TRP A 494 7.67 17.00 5.68
N GLU A 495 7.11 16.45 4.61
CA GLU A 495 6.35 17.21 3.61
C GLU A 495 5.09 17.83 4.21
N GLY A 496 4.38 17.10 5.06
CA GLY A 496 3.21 17.59 5.79
C GLY A 496 3.53 18.71 6.79
N LEU A 497 4.67 18.65 7.46
CA LEU A 497 5.16 19.73 8.34
C LEU A 497 5.50 20.98 7.52
N LYS A 498 6.20 20.81 6.39
CA LYS A 498 6.58 21.92 5.52
C LYS A 498 5.38 22.61 4.88
N ALA A 499 4.36 21.85 4.45
CA ALA A 499 3.13 22.41 3.92
C ALA A 499 2.40 23.28 4.97
N LYS A 500 2.36 22.85 6.24
CA LYS A 500 1.79 23.64 7.35
C LYS A 500 2.60 24.91 7.65
N GLU A 501 3.92 24.87 7.48
CA GLU A 501 4.77 26.04 7.64
C GLU A 501 4.59 27.04 6.47
N ASP A 502 4.49 26.53 5.25
CA ASP A 502 4.27 27.35 4.05
C ASP A 502 2.86 27.99 4.08
N ASP A 503 1.83 27.26 4.53
CA ASP A 503 0.48 27.79 4.72
C ASP A 503 0.46 28.90 5.81
N LYS A 504 1.17 28.69 6.91
CA LYS A 504 1.32 29.73 7.96
C LYS A 504 2.12 30.94 7.46
N ALA A 505 3.11 30.73 6.61
CA ALA A 505 3.89 31.81 6.00
C ALA A 505 3.05 32.58 4.97
N GLN A 506 2.23 31.88 4.17
CA GLN A 506 1.30 32.51 3.21
C GLN A 506 0.15 33.24 3.91
N ALA A 507 -0.40 32.68 4.99
CA ALA A 507 -1.40 33.36 5.82
C ALA A 507 -0.82 34.66 6.39
N LYS A 508 0.40 34.60 6.96
CA LYS A 508 1.12 35.81 7.44
C LYS A 508 1.45 36.81 6.32
N SER A 509 1.67 36.34 5.08
CA SER A 509 1.93 37.25 3.95
C SER A 509 0.63 37.86 3.38
N LYS A 510 -0.49 37.12 3.41
CA LYS A 510 -1.81 37.65 3.05
C LYS A 510 -2.33 38.66 4.07
N GLU A 511 -2.13 38.41 5.36
CA GLU A 511 -2.40 39.40 6.41
C GLU A 511 -1.58 40.67 6.20
N LYS A 512 -0.32 40.57 5.74
CA LYS A 512 0.51 41.75 5.42
C LYS A 512 0.07 42.51 4.17
N THR A 513 -0.61 41.88 3.21
CA THR A 513 -1.08 42.55 1.97
C THR A 513 -2.46 43.21 2.15
N ASP A 514 -3.32 42.72 3.02
CA ASP A 514 -4.62 43.36 3.33
C ASP A 514 -4.47 44.56 4.28
N TYR A 515 -3.36 44.67 5.01
CA TYR A 515 -3.07 45.80 5.90
C TYR A 515 -2.59 47.09 5.17
N HIS A 516 -2.39 47.05 3.85
CA HIS A 516 -1.91 48.27 3.15
C HIS A 516 -2.99 49.24 2.66
N ASN A 517 -4.28 48.99 2.94
CA ASN A 517 -5.36 49.87 2.50
C ASN A 517 -6.30 50.40 3.64
N VAL A 518 -5.93 50.25 4.90
CA VAL A 518 -6.60 50.92 6.00
C VAL A 518 -5.71 52.05 6.48
N THR A 519 -6.17 53.30 6.30
CA THR A 519 -5.53 54.51 6.85
C THR A 519 -5.31 54.30 8.35
N LYS A 520 -4.06 54.09 8.77
CA LYS A 520 -3.67 53.96 10.19
C LYS A 520 -4.10 55.19 10.97
N ARG A 521 -5.07 55.02 11.87
CA ARG A 521 -5.41 56.03 12.89
C ARG A 521 -4.27 56.03 13.90
N LYS A 522 -3.54 57.17 14.01
CA LYS A 522 -2.48 57.33 15.01
C LYS A 522 -3.06 57.29 16.41
N MET A 523 -2.39 56.65 17.35
CA MET A 523 -2.72 56.62 18.77
C MET A 523 -2.95 58.03 19.31
N THR A 524 -4.03 58.21 20.06
CA THR A 524 -4.24 59.46 20.84
C THR A 524 -3.28 59.51 22.03
N PHE A 525 -3.00 60.69 22.54
CA PHE A 525 -2.12 60.86 23.71
C PHE A 525 -2.59 60.03 24.94
N LYS A 526 -3.89 59.85 25.12
CA LYS A 526 -4.47 59.00 26.20
C LYS A 526 -4.16 57.49 25.96
N GLU A 527 -4.31 57.02 24.77
CA GLU A 527 -4.04 55.64 24.39
C GLU A 527 -2.54 55.30 24.52
N ASN A 528 -1.66 56.24 24.21
CA ASN A 528 -0.22 56.07 24.39
C ASN A 528 0.22 56.02 25.87
N MET A 529 -0.46 56.79 26.74
CA MET A 529 -0.25 56.71 28.18
C MET A 529 -0.80 55.39 28.77
N GLU A 530 -1.96 54.93 28.30
CA GLU A 530 -2.54 53.65 28.68
C GLU A 530 -1.65 52.48 28.25
N PHE A 531 -1.11 52.51 27.03
CA PHE A 531 -0.19 51.52 26.50
C PHE A 531 1.09 51.39 27.35
N LYS A 532 1.74 52.51 27.71
CA LYS A 532 2.92 52.50 28.57
C LYS A 532 2.62 51.96 29.96
N ARG A 533 1.48 52.34 30.55
CA ARG A 533 1.07 51.88 31.86
C ARG A 533 0.77 50.35 31.86
N LEU A 534 0.08 49.86 30.84
CA LEU A 534 -0.16 48.41 30.67
C LEU A 534 1.13 47.62 30.47
N SER A 535 2.13 48.18 29.74
CA SER A 535 3.41 47.53 29.59
C SER A 535 4.14 47.36 30.93
N GLU A 536 4.13 48.40 31.79
CA GLU A 536 4.76 48.34 33.13
C GLU A 536 3.99 47.38 34.06
N GLU A 537 2.65 47.34 33.99
CA GLU A 537 1.82 46.44 34.79
C GLU A 537 1.99 44.98 34.37
N ILE A 538 2.09 44.68 33.08
CA ILE A 538 2.36 43.31 32.55
C ILE A 538 3.75 42.84 32.99
N GLU A 539 4.79 43.67 32.85
CA GLU A 539 6.14 43.31 33.27
C GLU A 539 6.23 43.01 34.78
N ASN A 540 5.48 43.80 35.62
CA ASN A 540 5.42 43.55 37.05
C ASN A 540 4.69 42.24 37.39
N LEU A 541 3.58 41.93 36.71
CA LEU A 541 2.84 40.67 36.90
C LEU A 541 3.63 39.44 36.41
N GLU A 542 4.36 39.55 35.32
CA GLU A 542 5.27 38.47 34.84
C GLU A 542 6.40 38.20 35.84
N ASN A 543 6.97 39.26 36.44
CA ASN A 543 7.98 39.12 37.47
C ASN A 543 7.40 38.50 38.77
N GLU A 544 6.16 38.91 39.18
CA GLU A 544 5.48 38.31 40.31
C GLU A 544 5.14 36.84 40.06
N GLN A 545 4.68 36.49 38.88
CA GLN A 545 4.44 35.10 38.49
C GLN A 545 5.71 34.26 38.59
N LYS A 546 6.82 34.76 38.05
CA LYS A 546 8.08 34.05 38.02
C LYS A 546 8.66 33.82 39.41
N SER A 547 8.56 34.86 40.30
CA SER A 547 8.99 34.70 41.68
C SER A 547 8.12 33.71 42.47
N LEU A 548 6.81 33.71 42.25
CA LEU A 548 5.90 32.74 42.85
C LEU A 548 6.14 31.30 42.35
N GLU A 549 6.42 31.12 41.07
CA GLU A 549 6.77 29.81 40.50
C GLU A 549 8.11 29.29 41.06
N GLU A 550 9.13 30.15 41.21
CA GLU A 550 10.42 29.80 41.81
C GLU A 550 10.25 29.42 43.29
N GLU A 551 9.47 30.16 44.05
CA GLU A 551 9.21 29.90 45.45
C GLU A 551 8.37 28.62 45.67
N LEU A 552 7.41 28.33 44.81
CA LEU A 552 6.62 27.09 44.85
C LEU A 552 7.50 25.85 44.47
N CYS A 553 8.52 26.05 43.65
CA CYS A 553 9.47 24.98 43.32
C CYS A 553 10.58 24.75 44.34
N SER A 554 10.84 25.70 45.26
CA SER A 554 11.93 25.61 46.25
C SER A 554 11.72 24.55 47.33
N GLY A 555 10.45 24.16 47.58
CA GLY A 555 10.11 23.11 48.58
C GLY A 555 10.27 23.51 50.04
N GLU A 556 10.58 24.80 50.32
CA GLU A 556 10.83 25.29 51.71
C GLU A 556 9.60 25.97 52.36
N LEU A 557 8.43 26.01 51.67
CA LEU A 557 7.22 26.72 52.11
C LEU A 557 6.39 25.90 53.09
N SER A 558 5.76 26.58 54.09
CA SER A 558 4.78 25.97 54.95
C SER A 558 3.46 25.66 54.19
N VAL A 559 2.65 24.73 54.73
CA VAL A 559 1.40 24.27 54.06
C VAL A 559 0.42 25.42 53.85
N ASP A 560 0.37 26.41 54.75
CA ASP A 560 -0.52 27.57 54.65
C ASP A 560 -0.04 28.55 53.58
N GLU A 561 1.26 28.82 53.50
CA GLU A 561 1.87 29.67 52.44
C GLU A 561 1.76 29.06 51.05
N LEU A 562 1.89 27.72 50.94
CA LEU A 562 1.73 26.97 49.70
C LEU A 562 0.29 27.08 49.17
N THR A 563 -0.69 27.08 50.08
CA THR A 563 -2.11 27.23 49.76
C THR A 563 -2.47 28.65 49.29
N GLU A 564 -1.91 29.68 49.92
CA GLU A 564 -2.13 31.08 49.53
C GLU A 564 -1.46 31.41 48.18
N LYS A 565 -0.22 31.01 47.98
CA LYS A 565 0.54 31.27 46.73
C LYS A 565 -0.03 30.51 45.57
N SER A 566 -0.51 29.26 45.76
CA SER A 566 -1.16 28.49 44.71
C SER A 566 -2.51 29.05 44.27
N LYS A 567 -3.21 29.80 45.14
CA LYS A 567 -4.44 30.51 44.79
C LYS A 567 -4.17 31.84 44.07
N ARG A 568 -3.03 32.48 44.33
CA ARG A 568 -2.66 33.75 43.67
C ARG A 568 -2.23 33.55 42.22
N LEU A 569 -1.62 32.42 41.89
CA LEU A 569 -1.04 32.11 40.56
C LEU A 569 -2.10 32.09 39.41
N PRO A 570 -3.29 31.45 39.55
CA PRO A 570 -4.36 31.56 38.54
C PRO A 570 -4.89 32.99 38.38
N ILE A 571 -4.99 33.76 39.49
CA ILE A 571 -5.47 35.16 39.44
C ILE A 571 -4.48 36.01 38.63
N ILE A 572 -3.17 35.86 38.80
CA ILE A 572 -2.16 36.57 38.03
C ILE A 572 -2.26 36.19 36.55
N LYS A 573 -2.52 34.90 36.21
CA LYS A 573 -2.71 34.48 34.82
C LYS A 573 -3.91 35.13 34.17
N ASP A 574 -5.05 35.19 34.88
CA ASP A 574 -6.24 35.83 34.38
C ASP A 574 -6.04 37.37 34.20
N GLU A 575 -5.33 38.02 35.14
CA GLU A 575 -4.96 39.45 35.03
C GLU A 575 -3.98 39.72 33.87
N LEU A 576 -3.04 38.81 33.62
CA LEU A 576 -2.10 38.87 32.47
C LEU A 576 -2.84 38.70 31.14
N ASP A 577 -3.78 37.75 31.05
CA ASP A 577 -4.57 37.53 29.83
C ASP A 577 -5.48 38.74 29.52
N GLU A 578 -6.15 39.30 30.50
CA GLU A 578 -7.03 40.48 30.32
C GLU A 578 -6.23 41.71 29.90
N LYS A 579 -5.12 42.01 30.60
CA LYS A 579 -4.26 43.17 30.31
C LYS A 579 -3.48 42.95 29.01
N GLY A 580 -3.04 41.72 28.71
CA GLY A 580 -2.36 41.34 27.48
C GLY A 580 -3.23 41.53 26.24
N MET A 581 -4.53 41.18 26.32
CA MET A 581 -5.47 41.43 25.21
C MET A 581 -5.62 42.94 24.96
N ARG A 582 -5.78 43.76 26.01
CA ARG A 582 -5.91 45.21 25.87
C ARG A 582 -4.61 45.87 25.37
N TRP A 583 -3.46 45.40 25.81
CA TRP A 583 -2.15 45.85 25.33
C TRP A 583 -1.94 45.51 23.83
N LEU A 584 -2.38 44.32 23.37
CA LEU A 584 -2.37 43.92 21.96
C LEU A 584 -3.25 44.85 21.11
N GLU A 585 -4.47 45.15 21.53
CA GLU A 585 -5.35 46.09 20.82
C GLU A 585 -4.70 47.47 20.64
N LEU A 586 -4.04 47.99 21.68
CA LEU A 586 -3.34 49.26 21.62
C LEU A 586 -2.04 49.20 20.81
N SER A 587 -1.34 48.06 20.82
CA SER A 587 -0.12 47.86 20.02
C SER A 587 -0.40 47.83 18.52
N GLU A 588 -1.56 47.38 18.08
CA GLU A 588 -2.01 47.41 16.68
C GLU A 588 -2.27 48.83 16.17
N LEU A 589 -2.48 49.80 17.08
CA LEU A 589 -2.71 51.22 16.78
C LEU A 589 -1.42 52.05 16.85
N SER A 590 -0.30 51.45 17.24
CA SER A 590 1.04 52.08 17.38
C SER A 590 1.80 52.26 16.04
#